data_a155a4983dc83d05f429199adee31b79
#
_entry.id   a155a4983dc83d05f429199adee31b79
#
_cell.length_a   1.000
_cell.length_b   1.000
_cell.length_c   1.000
_cell.angle_alpha   90.00
_cell.angle_beta   90.00
_cell.angle_gamma   90.00
#
_symmetry.space_group_name_H-M   'P 1'
#
loop_
_entity.id
_entity.type
_entity.pdbx_description
1 polymer ?
#
loop_
_entity_poly.entity_id
_entity_poly.type
_entity_poly.pdbx_seq_one_letter_code
_entity_poly.pdbx_strand_id
1 'polypeptide(L)'
;MTLDADKILILDFGSQYTQLIARRVREAGVYSEIYAGDIDHQSISDFNPSGIILSGGPESAFSDDSPKAATEIFTMGVPILGICYGMQTMAEQLGGHVRSSAHREFGYAEVSVQTSNRLFSGIEVSEDSLQVWMSHGDRVEALPEGFAIIGKSDSSPAAA
;
A
#
# COMPACT_ATOMS: atom_id res chain seq x y z
N MET A 1 -19.00 15.96 23.54
CA MET A 1 -17.99 16.36 22.56
C MET A 1 -17.26 15.09 22.15
N THR A 2 -17.80 14.35 21.19
CA THR A 2 -17.11 13.20 20.59
C THR A 2 -16.03 13.80 19.74
N LEU A 3 -14.77 13.63 20.16
CA LEU A 3 -13.62 13.84 19.30
C LEU A 3 -13.72 12.76 18.21
N ASP A 4 -14.23 13.14 17.07
CA ASP A 4 -14.12 12.35 15.84
C ASP A 4 -12.64 12.47 15.43
N ALA A 5 -11.79 11.75 16.16
CA ALA A 5 -10.36 11.76 15.92
C ALA A 5 -10.11 10.92 14.66
N ASP A 6 -9.31 11.45 13.75
CA ASP A 6 -8.85 10.68 12.59
C ASP A 6 -8.25 9.35 13.05
N LYS A 7 -8.62 8.29 12.38
CA LYS A 7 -8.16 6.93 12.68
C LYS A 7 -7.87 6.15 11.41
N ILE A 8 -6.79 5.42 11.45
CA ILE A 8 -6.31 4.61 10.34
C ILE A 8 -6.57 3.14 10.63
N LEU A 9 -7.20 2.46 9.68
CA LEU A 9 -7.32 1.01 9.68
C LEU A 9 -6.19 0.41 8.86
N ILE A 10 -5.52 -0.59 9.41
CA ILE A 10 -4.46 -1.33 8.72
C ILE A 10 -4.97 -2.74 8.47
N LEU A 11 -5.06 -3.15 7.21
CA LEU A 11 -5.40 -4.51 6.83
C LEU A 11 -4.12 -5.34 6.68
N ASP A 12 -4.01 -6.40 7.48
CA ASP A 12 -2.83 -7.25 7.57
C ASP A 12 -2.91 -8.44 6.61
N PHE A 13 -2.02 -8.47 5.64
CA PHE A 13 -1.87 -9.59 4.70
C PHE A 13 -0.70 -10.51 5.07
N GLY A 14 -0.24 -10.49 6.30
CA GLY A 14 0.81 -11.37 6.82
C GLY A 14 2.22 -10.78 6.77
N SER A 15 2.35 -9.46 6.64
CA SER A 15 3.66 -8.81 6.68
C SER A 15 4.25 -8.80 8.09
N GLN A 16 5.55 -9.11 8.18
CA GLN A 16 6.30 -8.89 9.41
C GLN A 16 6.41 -7.40 9.82
N TYR A 17 6.06 -6.47 8.93
CA TYR A 17 6.13 -5.04 9.16
C TYR A 17 4.79 -4.41 9.57
N THR A 18 3.68 -5.14 9.60
CA THR A 18 2.36 -4.59 9.91
C THR A 18 2.32 -3.88 11.26
N GLN A 19 2.92 -4.48 12.30
CA GLN A 19 3.02 -3.87 13.62
C GLN A 19 3.88 -2.60 13.62
N LEU A 20 4.95 -2.57 12.80
CA LEU A 20 5.78 -1.37 12.65
C LEU A 20 5.00 -0.24 11.96
N ILE A 21 4.20 -0.54 10.94
CA ILE A 21 3.32 0.42 10.28
C ILE A 21 2.37 1.04 11.32
N ALA A 22 1.67 0.22 12.10
CA ALA A 22 0.76 0.69 13.15
C ALA A 22 1.47 1.59 14.18
N ARG A 23 2.68 1.19 14.58
CA ARG A 23 3.51 1.99 15.49
C ARG A 23 3.85 3.34 14.89
N ARG A 24 4.26 3.40 13.61
CA ARG A 24 4.60 4.67 12.94
C ARG A 24 3.41 5.60 12.81
N VAL A 25 2.22 5.07 12.52
CA VAL A 25 0.98 5.86 12.51
C VAL A 25 0.71 6.46 13.89
N ARG A 26 0.87 5.68 14.96
CA ARG A 26 0.66 6.16 16.34
C ARG A 26 1.74 7.16 16.79
N GLU A 27 2.98 6.98 16.38
CA GLU A 27 4.07 7.95 16.61
C GLU A 27 3.80 9.30 15.93
N ALA A 28 3.06 9.30 14.82
CA ALA A 28 2.55 10.52 14.17
C ALA A 28 1.31 11.13 14.88
N GLY A 29 0.90 10.57 16.01
CA GLY A 29 -0.23 11.07 16.81
C GLY A 29 -1.60 10.63 16.30
N VAL A 30 -1.69 9.66 15.39
CA VAL A 30 -2.95 9.16 14.81
C VAL A 30 -3.29 7.80 15.39
N TYR A 31 -4.56 7.61 15.77
CA TYR A 31 -5.05 6.31 16.24
C TYR A 31 -5.05 5.29 15.09
N SER A 32 -4.67 4.04 15.38
CA SER A 32 -4.72 2.97 14.39
C SER A 32 -5.06 1.61 15.01
N GLU A 33 -5.79 0.80 14.25
CA GLU A 33 -6.04 -0.62 14.54
C GLU A 33 -5.58 -1.49 13.37
N ILE A 34 -5.31 -2.76 13.68
CA ILE A 34 -4.94 -3.78 12.70
C ILE A 34 -6.06 -4.80 12.66
N TYR A 35 -6.61 -5.04 11.47
CA TYR A 35 -7.57 -6.10 11.19
C TYR A 35 -6.97 -7.08 10.18
N ALA A 36 -7.54 -8.29 10.12
CA ALA A 36 -7.17 -9.25 9.08
C ALA A 36 -7.45 -8.69 7.68
N GLY A 37 -6.60 -9.03 6.70
CA GLY A 37 -6.71 -8.48 5.35
C GLY A 37 -8.02 -8.87 4.64
N ASP A 38 -8.62 -9.99 5.02
CA ASP A 38 -9.87 -10.54 4.50
C ASP A 38 -11.10 -10.24 5.38
N ILE A 39 -10.97 -9.29 6.33
CA ILE A 39 -12.08 -8.89 7.20
C ILE A 39 -13.27 -8.40 6.37
N ASP A 40 -14.47 -8.67 6.83
CA ASP A 40 -15.69 -8.26 6.16
C ASP A 40 -15.90 -6.74 6.13
N HIS A 41 -16.58 -6.27 5.10
CA HIS A 41 -16.86 -4.85 4.90
C HIS A 41 -17.64 -4.20 6.06
N GLN A 42 -18.54 -4.93 6.72
CA GLN A 42 -19.33 -4.38 7.83
C GLN A 42 -18.42 -3.99 8.99
N SER A 43 -17.48 -4.84 9.35
CA SER A 43 -16.49 -4.57 10.40
C SER A 43 -15.64 -3.34 10.09
N ILE A 44 -15.25 -3.16 8.80
CA ILE A 44 -14.54 -1.96 8.35
C ILE A 44 -15.40 -0.71 8.46
N SER A 45 -16.66 -0.81 8.04
CA SER A 45 -17.62 0.31 8.12
C SER A 45 -17.91 0.70 9.56
N ASP A 46 -18.06 -0.25 10.46
CA ASP A 46 -18.31 -0.02 11.89
C ASP A 46 -17.10 0.66 12.56
N PHE A 47 -15.89 0.33 12.12
CA PHE A 47 -14.69 1.04 12.55
C PHE A 47 -14.68 2.49 12.05
N ASN A 48 -15.28 2.78 10.90
CA ASN A 48 -15.37 4.11 10.29
C ASN A 48 -14.00 4.79 10.15
N PRO A 49 -13.07 4.24 9.34
CA PRO A 49 -11.71 4.77 9.19
C PRO A 49 -11.69 6.10 8.43
N SER A 50 -10.76 7.00 8.80
CA SER A 50 -10.41 8.18 8.00
C SER A 50 -9.45 7.86 6.85
N GLY A 51 -8.83 6.70 6.88
CA GLY A 51 -7.96 6.15 5.83
C GLY A 51 -7.63 4.69 6.10
N ILE A 52 -7.25 3.96 5.06
CA ILE A 52 -6.92 2.54 5.12
C ILE A 52 -5.49 2.32 4.61
N ILE A 53 -4.73 1.46 5.28
CA ILE A 53 -3.44 0.98 4.82
C ILE A 53 -3.57 -0.52 4.53
N LEU A 54 -3.24 -0.93 3.32
CA LEU A 54 -3.09 -2.33 2.94
C LEU A 54 -1.63 -2.72 3.15
N SER A 55 -1.34 -3.59 4.09
CA SER A 55 0.03 -3.99 4.42
C SER A 55 0.65 -4.87 3.34
N GLY A 56 1.93 -5.16 3.49
CA GLY A 56 2.59 -6.21 2.71
C GLY A 56 2.13 -7.61 3.10
N GLY A 57 2.61 -8.60 2.37
CA GLY A 57 2.33 -10.01 2.61
C GLY A 57 3.32 -10.89 1.86
N PRO A 58 3.43 -12.19 2.24
CA PRO A 58 4.34 -13.14 1.60
C PRO A 58 3.80 -13.71 0.28
N GLU A 59 2.49 -13.58 0.04
CA GLU A 59 1.81 -14.18 -1.09
C GLU A 59 2.02 -13.37 -2.39
N SER A 60 1.71 -14.00 -3.52
CA SER A 60 1.68 -13.36 -4.84
C SER A 60 0.25 -12.92 -5.17
N ALA A 61 0.07 -11.63 -5.46
CA ALA A 61 -1.24 -11.04 -5.64
C ALA A 61 -1.99 -11.53 -6.89
N PHE A 62 -1.28 -12.13 -7.86
CA PHE A 62 -1.87 -12.70 -9.06
C PHE A 62 -2.34 -14.16 -8.89
N SER A 63 -2.15 -14.79 -7.73
CA SER A 63 -2.68 -16.12 -7.43
C SER A 63 -4.16 -16.04 -7.11
N ASP A 64 -4.96 -16.98 -7.64
CA ASP A 64 -6.41 -17.02 -7.43
C ASP A 64 -6.78 -17.15 -5.95
N ASP A 65 -5.98 -17.90 -5.19
CA ASP A 65 -6.19 -18.14 -3.75
C ASP A 65 -5.54 -17.07 -2.85
N SER A 66 -4.97 -16.00 -3.43
CA SER A 66 -4.32 -14.95 -2.66
C SER A 66 -5.34 -14.15 -1.84
N PRO A 67 -5.00 -13.76 -0.60
CA PRO A 67 -5.90 -12.97 0.24
C PRO A 67 -6.20 -11.62 -0.40
N LYS A 68 -7.48 -11.23 -0.40
CA LYS A 68 -7.97 -9.99 -1.00
C LYS A 68 -8.72 -9.17 0.04
N ALA A 69 -8.62 -7.86 -0.07
CA ALA A 69 -9.46 -6.97 0.71
C ALA A 69 -10.92 -7.00 0.23
N ALA A 70 -11.86 -6.67 1.10
CA ALA A 70 -13.25 -6.46 0.71
C ALA A 70 -13.30 -5.39 -0.40
N THR A 71 -13.91 -5.70 -1.53
CA THR A 71 -13.90 -4.83 -2.72
C THR A 71 -14.54 -3.47 -2.46
N GLU A 72 -15.50 -3.42 -1.53
CA GLU A 72 -16.24 -2.23 -1.15
C GLU A 72 -15.34 -1.13 -0.56
N ILE A 73 -14.17 -1.46 0.01
CA ILE A 73 -13.26 -0.45 0.56
C ILE A 73 -12.84 0.57 -0.49
N PHE A 74 -12.72 0.15 -1.75
CA PHE A 74 -12.30 1.01 -2.86
C PHE A 74 -13.38 2.04 -3.25
N THR A 75 -14.59 1.89 -2.76
CA THR A 75 -15.73 2.80 -3.00
C THR A 75 -16.18 3.57 -1.76
N MET A 76 -15.55 3.37 -0.61
CA MET A 76 -15.88 4.06 0.64
C MET A 76 -15.56 5.56 0.63
N GLY A 77 -14.78 6.04 -0.35
CA GLY A 77 -14.41 7.45 -0.43
C GLY A 77 -13.33 7.89 0.56
N VAL A 78 -12.65 6.95 1.22
CA VAL A 78 -11.50 7.23 2.08
C VAL A 78 -10.18 6.95 1.35
N PRO A 79 -9.09 7.67 1.66
CA PRO A 79 -7.78 7.40 1.05
C PRO A 79 -7.27 6.01 1.44
N ILE A 80 -6.66 5.33 0.48
CA ILE A 80 -6.07 4.00 0.66
C ILE A 80 -4.60 4.05 0.25
N LEU A 81 -3.73 3.52 1.11
CA LEU A 81 -2.31 3.32 0.83
C LEU A 81 -2.00 1.83 0.77
N GLY A 82 -1.60 1.33 -0.40
CA GLY A 82 -1.10 -0.03 -0.56
C GLY A 82 0.43 -0.09 -0.41
N ILE A 83 0.95 -1.04 0.37
CA ILE A 83 2.37 -1.25 0.59
C ILE A 83 2.75 -2.66 0.14
N CYS A 84 3.68 -2.79 -0.81
CA CYS A 84 4.14 -4.06 -1.37
C CYS A 84 2.96 -4.93 -1.84
N TYR A 85 2.68 -6.07 -1.20
CA TYR A 85 1.51 -6.90 -1.51
C TYR A 85 0.20 -6.11 -1.52
N GLY A 86 0.01 -5.18 -0.56
CA GLY A 86 -1.18 -4.33 -0.50
C GLY A 86 -1.37 -3.46 -1.74
N MET A 87 -0.28 -2.91 -2.31
CA MET A 87 -0.32 -2.20 -3.59
C MET A 87 -0.65 -3.15 -4.75
N GLN A 88 -0.06 -4.33 -4.75
CA GLN A 88 -0.24 -5.32 -5.80
C GLN A 88 -1.68 -5.87 -5.82
N THR A 89 -2.21 -6.28 -4.66
CA THR A 89 -3.60 -6.77 -4.59
C THR A 89 -4.61 -5.67 -4.93
N MET A 90 -4.35 -4.42 -4.54
CA MET A 90 -5.16 -3.27 -4.97
C MET A 90 -5.15 -3.11 -6.50
N ALA A 91 -3.97 -3.20 -7.13
CA ALA A 91 -3.84 -3.12 -8.58
C ALA A 91 -4.65 -4.23 -9.28
N GLU A 92 -4.50 -5.48 -8.86
CA GLU A 92 -5.25 -6.61 -9.42
C GLU A 92 -6.77 -6.45 -9.21
N GLN A 93 -7.21 -6.10 -8.02
CA GLN A 93 -8.63 -5.96 -7.71
C GLN A 93 -9.32 -4.82 -8.48
N LEU A 94 -8.55 -3.80 -8.89
CA LEU A 94 -9.05 -2.66 -9.66
C LEU A 94 -8.86 -2.80 -11.17
N GLY A 95 -8.40 -3.96 -11.66
CA GLY A 95 -8.29 -4.26 -13.09
C GLY A 95 -6.92 -3.94 -13.70
N GLY A 96 -5.92 -3.70 -12.88
CA GLY A 96 -4.51 -3.69 -13.29
C GLY A 96 -3.95 -5.10 -13.43
N HIS A 97 -2.63 -5.20 -13.59
CA HIS A 97 -1.95 -6.48 -13.75
C HIS A 97 -0.65 -6.53 -12.95
N VAL A 98 -0.47 -7.59 -12.17
CA VAL A 98 0.76 -7.92 -11.44
C VAL A 98 1.39 -9.17 -12.04
N ARG A 99 2.72 -9.16 -12.17
CA ARG A 99 3.48 -10.33 -12.62
C ARG A 99 4.68 -10.58 -11.72
N SER A 100 5.09 -11.85 -11.70
CA SER A 100 6.37 -12.20 -11.11
C SER A 100 7.50 -11.54 -11.89
N SER A 101 8.38 -10.86 -11.18
CA SER A 101 9.59 -10.29 -11.78
C SER A 101 10.66 -11.36 -11.92
N ALA A 102 11.26 -11.46 -13.11
CA ALA A 102 12.45 -12.28 -13.33
C ALA A 102 13.65 -11.82 -12.47
N HIS A 103 13.65 -10.54 -12.09
CA HIS A 103 14.63 -9.93 -11.22
C HIS A 103 13.93 -9.55 -9.92
N ARG A 104 14.11 -10.37 -8.89
CA ARG A 104 13.65 -10.06 -7.55
C ARG A 104 14.49 -8.92 -6.98
N GLU A 105 13.84 -7.86 -6.53
CA GLU A 105 14.51 -6.72 -5.90
C GLU A 105 14.55 -6.91 -4.38
N PHE A 106 15.73 -7.29 -3.90
CA PHE A 106 16.03 -7.35 -2.47
C PHE A 106 17.28 -6.52 -2.21
N GLY A 107 17.14 -5.44 -1.44
CA GLY A 107 18.25 -4.59 -1.06
C GLY A 107 18.12 -3.15 -1.50
N TYR A 108 19.24 -2.48 -1.60
CA TYR A 108 19.31 -1.07 -2.00
C TYR A 108 18.77 -0.85 -3.42
N ALA A 109 17.94 0.17 -3.55
CA ALA A 109 17.42 0.64 -4.83
C ALA A 109 17.24 2.16 -4.82
N GLU A 110 17.29 2.76 -5.99
CA GLU A 110 16.97 4.17 -6.20
C GLU A 110 15.62 4.27 -6.92
N VAL A 111 14.72 5.05 -6.35
CA VAL A 111 13.39 5.30 -6.91
C VAL A 111 13.33 6.75 -7.37
N SER A 112 13.20 6.95 -8.67
CA SER A 112 12.89 8.26 -9.22
C SER A 112 11.44 8.60 -8.90
N VAL A 113 11.18 9.76 -8.28
CA VAL A 113 9.87 10.16 -7.77
C VAL A 113 9.41 11.49 -8.34
N GLN A 114 8.09 11.65 -8.46
CA GLN A 114 7.47 12.94 -8.77
C GLN A 114 7.26 13.72 -7.47
N THR A 115 8.18 14.62 -7.17
CA THR A 115 8.23 15.38 -5.91
C THR A 115 7.02 16.28 -5.66
N SER A 116 6.29 16.67 -6.71
CA SER A 116 5.04 17.43 -6.61
C SER A 116 3.85 16.62 -6.09
N ASN A 117 4.01 15.29 -5.92
CA ASN A 117 2.94 14.42 -5.43
C ASN A 117 2.81 14.51 -3.90
N ARG A 118 1.56 14.45 -3.40
CA ARG A 118 1.27 14.53 -1.96
C ARG A 118 1.94 13.42 -1.14
N LEU A 119 2.12 12.22 -1.72
CA LEU A 119 2.75 11.09 -1.03
C LEU A 119 4.20 11.40 -0.65
N PHE A 120 4.91 12.18 -1.47
CA PHE A 120 6.31 12.55 -1.25
C PHE A 120 6.48 13.94 -0.61
N SER A 121 5.38 14.62 -0.28
CA SER A 121 5.43 15.94 0.34
C SER A 121 6.11 15.88 1.70
N GLY A 122 7.15 16.69 1.89
CA GLY A 122 7.93 16.75 3.14
C GLY A 122 8.97 15.64 3.29
N ILE A 123 9.14 14.77 2.29
CA ILE A 123 10.25 13.83 2.24
C ILE A 123 11.43 14.49 1.53
N GLU A 124 12.62 14.42 2.15
CA GLU A 124 13.84 14.89 1.50
C GLU A 124 14.18 13.97 0.33
N VAL A 125 14.21 14.54 -0.86
CA VAL A 125 14.53 13.87 -2.12
C VAL A 125 15.78 14.51 -2.71
N SER A 126 16.76 13.71 -3.06
CA SER A 126 18.00 14.19 -3.72
C SER A 126 17.89 13.94 -5.22
N GLU A 127 17.95 15.00 -6.03
CA GLU A 127 17.91 14.91 -7.50
C GLU A 127 16.72 14.10 -8.04
N ASP A 128 15.51 14.31 -7.45
CA ASP A 128 14.29 13.55 -7.75
C ASP A 128 14.39 12.02 -7.50
N SER A 129 15.35 11.61 -6.67
CA SER A 129 15.57 10.21 -6.31
C SER A 129 15.48 9.98 -4.80
N LEU A 130 14.85 8.88 -4.42
CA LEU A 130 14.81 8.34 -3.07
C LEU A 130 15.67 7.08 -3.00
N GLN A 131 16.59 7.06 -2.03
CA GLN A 131 17.31 5.85 -1.67
C GLN A 131 16.44 5.00 -0.75
N VAL A 132 16.12 3.80 -1.18
CA VAL A 132 15.21 2.90 -0.47
C VAL A 132 15.78 1.50 -0.38
N TRP A 133 15.14 0.68 0.46
CA TRP A 133 15.43 -0.74 0.56
C TRP A 133 14.22 -1.52 0.06
N MET A 134 14.38 -2.18 -1.09
CA MET A 134 13.33 -2.96 -1.72
C MET A 134 13.29 -4.40 -1.17
N SER A 135 12.09 -4.97 -1.14
CA SER A 135 11.87 -6.36 -0.75
C SER A 135 10.62 -6.89 -1.44
N HIS A 136 10.72 -7.17 -2.74
CA HIS A 136 9.60 -7.74 -3.50
C HIS A 136 10.06 -8.64 -4.64
N GLY A 137 9.23 -9.66 -4.96
CA GLY A 137 9.43 -10.57 -6.07
C GLY A 137 8.46 -10.36 -7.23
N ASP A 138 7.40 -9.59 -6.99
CA ASP A 138 6.35 -9.29 -7.96
C ASP A 138 6.29 -7.78 -8.20
N ARG A 139 5.79 -7.38 -9.37
CA ARG A 139 5.65 -5.98 -9.74
C ARG A 139 4.34 -5.71 -10.46
N VAL A 140 3.81 -4.51 -10.31
CA VAL A 140 2.70 -4.01 -11.11
C VAL A 140 3.21 -3.73 -12.52
N GLU A 141 2.64 -4.40 -13.51
CA GLU A 141 3.01 -4.27 -14.93
C GLU A 141 2.04 -3.37 -15.68
N ALA A 142 0.75 -3.43 -15.33
CA ALA A 142 -0.28 -2.54 -15.87
C ALA A 142 -1.07 -1.90 -14.75
N LEU A 143 -1.21 -0.58 -14.82
CA LEU A 143 -1.99 0.17 -13.84
C LEU A 143 -3.49 0.00 -14.07
N PRO A 144 -4.30 0.02 -12.99
CA PRO A 144 -5.74 0.22 -13.14
C PRO A 144 -6.07 1.57 -13.76
N GLU A 145 -7.28 1.68 -14.32
CA GLU A 145 -7.78 2.94 -14.83
C GLU A 145 -7.81 4.02 -13.73
N GLY A 146 -7.39 5.23 -14.06
CA GLY A 146 -7.35 6.37 -13.14
C GLY A 146 -6.10 6.46 -12.26
N PHE A 147 -5.18 5.48 -12.34
CA PHE A 147 -3.91 5.51 -11.62
C PHE A 147 -2.79 6.12 -12.48
N ALA A 148 -1.82 6.72 -11.82
CA ALA A 148 -0.63 7.28 -12.46
C ALA A 148 0.63 6.83 -11.72
N ILE A 149 1.71 6.62 -12.46
CA ILE A 149 3.02 6.33 -11.87
C ILE A 149 3.59 7.62 -11.27
N ILE A 150 3.93 7.57 -9.99
CA ILE A 150 4.56 8.67 -9.26
C ILE A 150 5.97 8.33 -8.78
N GLY A 151 6.36 7.06 -8.88
CA GLY A 151 7.70 6.58 -8.59
C GLY A 151 8.04 5.33 -9.40
N LYS A 152 9.29 5.25 -9.85
CA LYS A 152 9.81 4.10 -10.62
C LYS A 152 11.25 3.79 -10.24
N SER A 153 11.63 2.51 -10.28
CA SER A 153 13.02 2.05 -10.23
C SER A 153 13.42 1.43 -11.57
N ASP A 154 14.69 1.06 -11.71
CA ASP A 154 15.19 0.43 -12.95
C ASP A 154 14.46 -0.89 -13.28
N SER A 155 14.02 -1.63 -12.27
CA SER A 155 13.38 -2.94 -12.43
C SER A 155 11.87 -2.91 -12.13
N SER A 156 11.35 -1.84 -11.56
CA SER A 156 9.91 -1.66 -11.29
C SER A 156 9.40 -0.39 -11.95
N PRO A 157 8.65 -0.51 -13.08
CA PRO A 157 8.12 0.65 -13.79
C PRO A 157 7.04 1.40 -12.99
N ALA A 158 6.43 0.75 -12.01
CA ALA A 158 5.44 1.29 -11.09
C ALA A 158 5.85 0.93 -9.65
N ALA A 159 6.83 1.64 -9.10
CA ALA A 159 7.29 1.46 -7.73
C ALA A 159 6.43 2.25 -6.74
N ALA A 160 5.76 3.31 -7.22
CA ALA A 160 4.77 4.09 -6.50
C ALA A 160 3.81 4.78 -7.48
#